data_2e7aa516cf5b7752e8598975ddaee26c
#
_entry.id   2e7aa516cf5b7752e8598975ddaee26c
#
_cell.length_a   1.000
_cell.length_b   1.000
_cell.length_c   1.000
_cell.angle_alpha   90.00
_cell.angle_beta   90.00
_cell.angle_gamma   90.00
#
_symmetry.space_group_name_H-M   'P 1'
#
loop_
_entity.id
_entity.type
_entity.pdbx_description
1 polymer ?
#
loop_
_entity_poly.entity_id
_entity_poly.type
_entity_poly.pdbx_seq_one_letter_code
_entity_poly.pdbx_strand_id
1 'polypeptide(L)'
;FAVMLERANAGGRNGTALYARRLLALLGIGLAHALLVWSGDILLTYALLGFVLLLCFRRTPVSRLPKWGVALFVLPLLLTFAMAGFATLAAQDPQAAAEFQKGMAAQAQQIAALADGERLAVGAGSYADAVAQRATDTGAMLGFLVFFAPTLLGVFLFGAWFMRSGTIRDSAAHLPLFRRLRNIGFGIGLPLMLWSAWTHPTMSF
;
A
#
# COMPACT_ATOMS: atom_id res chain seq x y z
N PHE A 1 3.40 14.97 4.71
CA PHE A 1 3.14 14.83 6.15
C PHE A 1 4.16 15.63 6.97
N ALA A 2 5.42 15.17 7.11
CA ALA A 2 6.42 15.77 7.98
C ALA A 2 6.69 17.26 7.65
N VAL A 3 6.92 17.59 6.38
CA VAL A 3 7.16 18.98 5.92
C VAL A 3 6.02 19.92 6.27
N MET A 4 4.78 19.45 6.10
CA MET A 4 3.62 20.27 6.40
C MET A 4 3.46 20.56 7.89
N LEU A 5 3.65 19.53 8.73
CA LEU A 5 3.58 19.70 10.18
C LEU A 5 4.64 20.69 10.67
N GLU A 6 5.89 20.55 10.20
CA GLU A 6 6.97 21.45 10.56
C GLU A 6 6.68 22.90 10.15
N ARG A 7 6.30 23.13 8.89
CA ARG A 7 5.99 24.48 8.38
C ARG A 7 4.80 25.13 9.09
N ALA A 8 3.74 24.33 9.36
CA ALA A 8 2.57 24.86 10.04
C ALA A 8 2.88 25.23 11.50
N ASN A 9 3.63 24.38 12.21
CA ASN A 9 4.05 24.63 13.58
C ASN A 9 5.02 25.84 13.68
N ALA A 10 5.95 25.97 12.73
CA ALA A 10 6.84 27.12 12.64
C ALA A 10 6.09 28.43 12.40
N GLY A 11 4.95 28.39 11.68
CA GLY A 11 4.07 29.52 11.46
C GLY A 11 3.01 29.74 12.56
N GLY A 12 3.15 29.13 13.74
CA GLY A 12 2.22 29.29 14.87
C GLY A 12 0.82 28.68 14.64
N ARG A 13 0.62 27.90 13.57
CA ARG A 13 -0.66 27.26 13.22
C ARG A 13 -0.69 25.81 13.74
N ASN A 14 -1.89 25.34 14.11
CA ASN A 14 -2.06 23.95 14.48
C ASN A 14 -1.88 23.01 13.26
N GLY A 15 -0.63 22.55 13.05
CA GLY A 15 -0.27 21.70 11.93
C GLY A 15 -1.09 20.41 11.84
N THR A 16 -1.46 19.85 13.00
CA THR A 16 -2.29 18.64 13.07
C THR A 16 -3.69 18.89 12.50
N ALA A 17 -4.35 19.96 12.91
CA ALA A 17 -5.68 20.30 12.41
C ALA A 17 -5.67 20.64 10.92
N LEU A 18 -4.66 21.37 10.47
CA LEU A 18 -4.49 21.69 9.04
C LEU A 18 -4.29 20.44 8.20
N TYR A 19 -3.45 19.51 8.67
CA TYR A 19 -3.21 18.25 7.97
C TYR A 19 -4.45 17.35 7.95
N ALA A 20 -5.16 17.23 9.09
CA ALA A 20 -6.41 16.48 9.17
C ALA A 20 -7.46 17.00 8.18
N ARG A 21 -7.65 18.34 8.09
CA ARG A 21 -8.56 18.94 7.10
C ARG A 21 -8.20 18.61 5.67
N ARG A 22 -6.90 18.57 5.32
CA ARG A 22 -6.45 18.17 3.99
C ARG A 22 -6.69 16.69 3.73
N LEU A 23 -6.49 15.83 4.73
CA LEU A 23 -6.81 14.41 4.61
C LEU A 23 -8.31 14.18 4.41
N LEU A 24 -9.17 14.93 5.13
CA LEU A 24 -10.63 14.85 4.92
C LEU A 24 -11.02 15.30 3.52
N ALA A 25 -10.44 16.38 3.01
CA ALA A 25 -10.69 16.83 1.65
C ALA A 25 -10.20 15.77 0.62
N LEU A 26 -8.99 15.21 0.84
CA LEU A 26 -8.46 14.15 0.00
C LEU A 26 -9.31 12.89 0.04
N LEU A 27 -9.82 12.53 1.22
CA LEU A 27 -10.75 11.40 1.41
C LEU A 27 -12.05 11.61 0.62
N GLY A 28 -12.65 12.81 0.72
CA GLY A 28 -13.87 13.13 -0.04
C GLY A 28 -13.65 13.12 -1.54
N ILE A 29 -12.56 13.72 -2.02
CA ILE A 29 -12.20 13.71 -3.45
C ILE A 29 -11.90 12.27 -3.91
N GLY A 30 -11.11 11.52 -3.15
CA GLY A 30 -10.76 10.13 -3.46
C GLY A 30 -12.01 9.24 -3.49
N LEU A 31 -12.93 9.40 -2.54
CA LEU A 31 -14.17 8.64 -2.53
C LEU A 31 -15.06 8.99 -3.74
N ALA A 32 -15.22 10.27 -4.05
CA ALA A 32 -15.96 10.70 -5.23
C ALA A 32 -15.32 10.16 -6.51
N HIS A 33 -13.99 10.23 -6.63
CA HIS A 33 -13.25 9.70 -7.78
C HIS A 33 -13.37 8.18 -7.89
N ALA A 34 -13.23 7.46 -6.79
CA ALA A 34 -13.34 6.00 -6.76
C ALA A 34 -14.73 5.51 -7.21
N LEU A 35 -15.79 6.18 -6.78
CA LEU A 35 -17.17 5.79 -7.11
C LEU A 35 -17.62 6.28 -8.49
N LEU A 36 -17.29 7.52 -8.86
CA LEU A 36 -17.82 8.15 -10.06
C LEU A 36 -16.92 7.99 -11.29
N VAL A 37 -15.62 7.80 -11.11
CA VAL A 37 -14.67 7.77 -12.22
C VAL A 37 -13.99 6.42 -12.35
N TRP A 38 -13.26 5.98 -11.30
CA TRP A 38 -12.45 4.76 -11.36
C TRP A 38 -12.16 4.17 -9.97
N SER A 39 -12.54 2.91 -9.76
CA SER A 39 -12.39 2.18 -8.50
C SER A 39 -10.94 1.97 -8.03
N GLY A 40 -9.96 1.99 -8.94
CA GLY A 40 -8.53 1.88 -8.63
C GLY A 40 -7.88 3.16 -8.08
N ASP A 41 -8.65 4.03 -7.41
CA ASP A 41 -8.17 5.31 -6.89
C ASP A 41 -7.16 5.14 -5.75
N ILE A 42 -6.01 5.81 -5.91
CA ILE A 42 -4.96 5.87 -4.88
C ILE A 42 -5.17 6.98 -3.85
N LEU A 43 -5.98 8.01 -4.16
CA LEU A 43 -6.20 9.16 -3.28
C LEU A 43 -6.91 8.74 -1.98
N LEU A 44 -7.92 7.89 -2.11
CA LEU A 44 -8.64 7.28 -1.00
C LEU A 44 -7.67 6.51 -0.09
N THR A 45 -6.85 5.64 -0.67
CA THR A 45 -5.82 4.88 0.04
C THR A 45 -4.84 5.80 0.76
N TYR A 46 -4.33 6.83 0.09
CA TYR A 46 -3.37 7.77 0.68
C TYR A 46 -3.99 8.62 1.79
N ALA A 47 -5.27 8.96 1.68
CA ALA A 47 -5.98 9.64 2.75
C ALA A 47 -6.09 8.77 4.01
N LEU A 48 -6.48 7.51 3.86
CA LEU A 48 -6.59 6.55 4.96
C LEU A 48 -5.24 6.31 5.64
N LEU A 49 -4.19 6.02 4.86
CA LEU A 49 -2.83 5.84 5.38
C LEU A 49 -2.28 7.12 6.00
N GLY A 50 -2.63 8.28 5.46
CA GLY A 50 -2.31 9.60 6.02
C GLY A 50 -2.92 9.80 7.42
N PHE A 51 -4.14 9.33 7.66
CA PHE A 51 -4.75 9.33 8.99
C PHE A 51 -4.01 8.39 9.95
N VAL A 52 -3.62 7.19 9.50
CA VAL A 52 -2.80 6.29 10.33
C VAL A 52 -1.48 6.95 10.71
N LEU A 53 -0.80 7.60 9.77
CA LEU A 53 0.44 8.35 10.07
C LEU A 53 0.20 9.46 11.07
N LEU A 54 -0.88 10.22 10.91
CA LEU A 54 -1.23 11.33 11.80
C LEU A 54 -1.54 10.85 13.22
N LEU A 55 -2.31 9.79 13.35
CA LEU A 55 -2.77 9.30 14.65
C LEU A 55 -1.69 8.51 15.40
N CYS A 56 -1.00 7.62 14.70
CA CYS A 56 -0.08 6.67 15.31
C CYS A 56 1.37 7.19 15.34
N PHE A 57 1.83 7.91 14.30
CA PHE A 57 3.26 8.18 14.12
C PHE A 57 3.66 9.66 14.24
N ARG A 58 2.72 10.58 14.44
CA ARG A 58 3.06 12.02 14.55
C ARG A 58 4.04 12.35 15.69
N ARG A 59 3.94 11.63 16.81
CA ARG A 59 4.78 11.82 18.01
C ARG A 59 5.95 10.86 18.07
N THR A 60 6.12 9.97 17.10
CA THR A 60 7.17 8.97 17.09
C THR A 60 8.54 9.67 16.96
N PRO A 61 9.52 9.38 17.84
CA PRO A 61 10.88 9.90 17.74
C PRO A 61 11.52 9.54 16.40
N VAL A 62 12.34 10.46 15.85
CA VAL A 62 12.99 10.28 14.53
C VAL A 62 13.79 8.98 14.46
N SER A 63 14.48 8.62 15.55
CA SER A 63 15.30 7.40 15.64
C SER A 63 14.49 6.09 15.56
N ARG A 64 13.19 6.13 15.86
CA ARG A 64 12.30 4.96 15.81
C ARG A 64 11.58 4.81 14.48
N LEU A 65 11.48 5.88 13.66
CA LEU A 65 10.78 5.83 12.38
C LEU A 65 11.34 4.76 11.42
N PRO A 66 12.66 4.65 11.19
CA PRO A 66 13.18 3.62 10.30
C PRO A 66 12.97 2.20 10.84
N LYS A 67 12.98 2.01 12.18
CA LYS A 67 12.69 0.70 12.79
C LYS A 67 11.26 0.26 12.51
N TRP A 68 10.30 1.15 12.69
CA TRP A 68 8.91 0.91 12.32
C TRP A 68 8.74 0.71 10.81
N GLY A 69 9.47 1.51 9.99
CA GLY A 69 9.48 1.36 8.54
C GLY A 69 9.92 -0.04 8.10
N VAL A 70 11.04 -0.53 8.64
CA VAL A 70 11.53 -1.90 8.38
C VAL A 70 10.53 -2.95 8.88
N ALA A 71 10.03 -2.82 10.11
CA ALA A 71 9.09 -3.78 10.69
C ALA A 71 7.83 -3.93 9.83
N LEU A 72 7.23 -2.79 9.41
CA LEU A 72 6.05 -2.78 8.56
C LEU A 72 6.33 -3.27 7.14
N PHE A 73 7.54 -3.07 6.63
CA PHE A 73 7.94 -3.57 5.30
C PHE A 73 8.18 -5.08 5.31
N VAL A 74 8.75 -5.60 6.41
CA VAL A 74 9.05 -7.03 6.56
C VAL A 74 7.80 -7.86 6.93
N LEU A 75 6.83 -7.25 7.61
CA LEU A 75 5.62 -7.95 8.08
C LEU A 75 4.87 -8.71 6.96
N PRO A 76 4.57 -8.11 5.79
CA PRO A 76 3.92 -8.84 4.70
C PRO A 76 4.76 -9.99 4.16
N LEU A 77 6.09 -9.83 4.12
CA LEU A 77 7.00 -10.92 3.72
C LEU A 77 6.91 -12.09 4.68
N LEU A 78 6.94 -11.83 5.99
CA LEU A 78 6.79 -12.87 7.01
C LEU A 78 5.43 -13.57 6.89
N LEU A 79 4.36 -12.83 6.64
CA LEU A 79 3.03 -13.41 6.42
C LEU A 79 3.00 -14.28 5.16
N THR A 80 3.63 -13.85 4.08
CA THR A 80 3.73 -14.64 2.84
C THR A 80 4.50 -15.94 3.07
N PHE A 81 5.64 -15.88 3.76
CA PHE A 81 6.40 -17.10 4.11
C PHE A 81 5.63 -18.00 5.07
N ALA A 82 4.91 -17.45 6.04
CA ALA A 82 4.07 -18.24 6.94
C ALA A 82 2.93 -18.94 6.18
N MET A 83 2.30 -18.25 5.23
CA MET A 83 1.28 -18.84 4.35
C MET A 83 1.85 -19.96 3.47
N ALA A 84 3.03 -19.74 2.88
CA ALA A 84 3.71 -20.77 2.08
C ALA A 84 4.08 -21.99 2.95
N GLY A 85 4.61 -21.76 4.16
CA GLY A 85 4.89 -22.82 5.12
C GLY A 85 3.64 -23.58 5.53
N PHE A 86 2.53 -22.88 5.79
CA PHE A 86 1.25 -23.52 6.09
C PHE A 86 0.75 -24.37 4.91
N ALA A 87 0.86 -23.85 3.68
CA ALA A 87 0.48 -24.59 2.48
C ALA A 87 1.29 -25.91 2.31
N THR A 88 2.60 -25.88 2.60
CA THR A 88 3.46 -27.08 2.54
C THR A 88 3.11 -28.10 3.63
N LEU A 89 2.75 -27.64 4.82
CA LEU A 89 2.28 -28.50 5.91
C LEU A 89 0.90 -29.12 5.58
N ALA A 90 -0.03 -28.29 5.12
CA ALA A 90 -1.36 -28.73 4.70
C ALA A 90 -1.29 -29.78 3.58
N ALA A 91 -0.30 -29.67 2.67
CA ALA A 91 -0.12 -30.64 1.59
C ALA A 91 0.25 -32.06 2.08
N GLN A 92 0.66 -32.22 3.34
CA GLN A 92 0.97 -33.53 3.93
C GLN A 92 -0.28 -34.29 4.41
N ASP A 93 -1.39 -33.58 4.63
CA ASP A 93 -2.68 -34.15 5.00
C ASP A 93 -3.68 -33.92 3.84
N PRO A 94 -4.22 -34.98 3.22
CA PRO A 94 -5.18 -34.85 2.13
C PRO A 94 -6.42 -34.00 2.46
N GLN A 95 -6.92 -34.03 3.69
CA GLN A 95 -8.08 -33.24 4.10
C GLN A 95 -7.72 -31.77 4.22
N ALA A 96 -6.60 -31.45 4.87
CA ALA A 96 -6.11 -30.07 4.98
C ALA A 96 -5.74 -29.48 3.61
N ALA A 97 -5.16 -30.27 2.72
CA ALA A 97 -4.85 -29.87 1.35
C ALA A 97 -6.13 -29.53 0.56
N ALA A 98 -7.17 -30.35 0.67
CA ALA A 98 -8.44 -30.12 0.00
C ALA A 98 -9.13 -28.83 0.50
N GLU A 99 -9.17 -28.59 1.80
CA GLU A 99 -9.74 -27.36 2.39
C GLU A 99 -8.92 -26.10 1.98
N PHE A 100 -7.60 -26.19 1.97
CA PHE A 100 -6.74 -25.10 1.51
C PHE A 100 -7.00 -24.78 0.05
N GLN A 101 -7.04 -25.79 -0.83
CA GLN A 101 -7.33 -25.61 -2.25
C GLN A 101 -8.73 -25.04 -2.49
N LYS A 102 -9.73 -25.49 -1.73
CA LYS A 102 -11.10 -24.96 -1.78
C LYS A 102 -11.13 -23.47 -1.40
N GLY A 103 -10.40 -23.06 -0.35
CA GLY A 103 -10.27 -21.67 0.04
C GLY A 103 -9.63 -20.81 -1.05
N MET A 104 -8.54 -21.30 -1.67
CA MET A 104 -7.87 -20.62 -2.77
C MET A 104 -8.77 -20.51 -4.01
N ALA A 105 -9.50 -21.57 -4.35
CA ALA A 105 -10.45 -21.55 -5.47
C ALA A 105 -11.59 -20.57 -5.23
N ALA A 106 -12.14 -20.50 -4.02
CA ALA A 106 -13.18 -19.53 -3.65
C ALA A 106 -12.69 -18.09 -3.80
N GLN A 107 -11.45 -17.80 -3.36
CA GLN A 107 -10.84 -16.48 -3.52
C GLN A 107 -10.62 -16.13 -5.00
N ALA A 108 -10.14 -17.08 -5.81
CA ALA A 108 -9.95 -16.89 -7.25
C ALA A 108 -11.29 -16.61 -7.96
N GLN A 109 -12.36 -17.34 -7.59
CA GLN A 109 -13.71 -17.09 -8.11
C GLN A 109 -14.23 -15.70 -7.72
N GLN A 110 -13.98 -15.25 -6.50
CA GLN A 110 -14.38 -13.91 -6.07
C GLN A 110 -13.69 -12.82 -6.90
N ILE A 111 -12.38 -12.98 -7.16
CA ILE A 111 -11.62 -12.03 -7.99
C ILE A 111 -12.15 -12.05 -9.43
N ALA A 112 -12.41 -13.23 -10.00
CA ALA A 112 -12.98 -13.36 -11.33
C ALA A 112 -14.37 -12.71 -11.42
N ALA A 113 -15.23 -12.91 -10.43
CA ALA A 113 -16.56 -12.30 -10.37
C ALA A 113 -16.51 -10.77 -10.34
N LEU A 114 -15.53 -10.17 -9.62
CA LEU A 114 -15.32 -8.71 -9.64
C LEU A 114 -14.94 -8.23 -11.05
N ALA A 115 -14.00 -8.92 -11.71
CA ALA A 115 -13.55 -8.56 -13.06
C ALA A 115 -14.68 -8.69 -14.10
N ASP A 116 -15.49 -9.75 -14.02
CA ASP A 116 -16.63 -9.95 -14.90
C ASP A 116 -17.74 -8.93 -14.64
N GLY A 117 -18.00 -8.61 -13.36
CA GLY A 117 -18.92 -7.54 -12.97
C GLY A 117 -18.52 -6.19 -13.56
N GLU A 118 -17.23 -5.83 -13.49
CA GLU A 118 -16.71 -4.61 -14.08
C GLU A 118 -16.88 -4.58 -15.60
N ARG A 119 -16.54 -5.68 -16.30
CA ARG A 119 -16.71 -5.79 -17.77
C ARG A 119 -18.17 -5.61 -18.19
N LEU A 120 -19.11 -6.22 -17.47
CA LEU A 120 -20.55 -6.12 -17.77
C LEU A 120 -21.07 -4.72 -17.49
N ALA A 121 -20.75 -4.16 -16.33
CA ALA A 121 -21.24 -2.85 -15.91
C ALA A 121 -20.71 -1.72 -16.80
N VAL A 122 -19.44 -1.78 -17.20
CA VAL A 122 -18.80 -0.74 -18.03
C VAL A 122 -19.09 -0.98 -19.53
N GLY A 123 -19.14 -2.24 -19.98
CA GLY A 123 -19.30 -2.58 -21.41
C GLY A 123 -20.74 -2.55 -21.92
N ALA A 124 -21.71 -2.97 -21.09
CA ALA A 124 -23.11 -3.14 -21.52
C ALA A 124 -24.14 -2.50 -20.57
N GLY A 125 -23.70 -2.07 -19.36
CA GLY A 125 -24.58 -1.48 -18.36
C GLY A 125 -24.78 0.03 -18.52
N SER A 126 -25.66 0.58 -17.67
CA SER A 126 -25.83 2.02 -17.50
C SER A 126 -24.71 2.62 -16.64
N TYR A 127 -24.62 3.96 -16.62
CA TYR A 127 -23.68 4.64 -15.69
C TYR A 127 -23.99 4.32 -14.22
N ALA A 128 -25.26 4.13 -13.85
CA ALA A 128 -25.65 3.74 -12.50
C ALA A 128 -25.13 2.33 -12.16
N ASP A 129 -25.17 1.39 -13.09
CA ASP A 129 -24.61 0.04 -12.91
C ASP A 129 -23.09 0.11 -12.74
N ALA A 130 -22.42 0.95 -13.52
CA ALA A 130 -20.98 1.18 -13.38
C ALA A 130 -20.60 1.80 -12.03
N VAL A 131 -21.41 2.73 -11.50
CA VAL A 131 -21.21 3.31 -10.16
C VAL A 131 -21.41 2.25 -9.06
N ALA A 132 -22.46 1.43 -9.17
CA ALA A 132 -22.71 0.34 -8.22
C ALA A 132 -21.58 -0.68 -8.21
N GLN A 133 -21.08 -1.06 -9.40
CA GLN A 133 -19.94 -1.96 -9.52
C GLN A 133 -18.67 -1.35 -8.91
N ARG A 134 -18.36 -0.07 -9.20
CA ARG A 134 -17.21 0.61 -8.59
C ARG A 134 -17.30 0.68 -7.07
N ALA A 135 -18.50 0.79 -6.50
CA ALA A 135 -18.67 0.73 -5.05
C ALA A 135 -18.28 -0.66 -4.51
N THR A 136 -18.65 -1.73 -5.19
CA THR A 136 -18.27 -3.11 -4.87
C THR A 136 -16.76 -3.31 -4.98
N ASP A 137 -16.15 -2.86 -6.09
CA ASP A 137 -14.72 -2.96 -6.34
C ASP A 137 -13.91 -2.15 -5.31
N THR A 138 -14.37 -0.93 -4.98
CA THR A 138 -13.75 -0.09 -3.93
C THR A 138 -13.81 -0.78 -2.57
N GLY A 139 -14.94 -1.42 -2.24
CA GLY A 139 -15.07 -2.21 -1.01
C GLY A 139 -14.09 -3.38 -0.96
N ALA A 140 -13.96 -4.13 -2.05
CA ALA A 140 -13.00 -5.22 -2.19
C ALA A 140 -11.56 -4.71 -2.07
N MET A 141 -11.21 -3.60 -2.76
CA MET A 141 -9.89 -2.98 -2.68
C MET A 141 -9.53 -2.55 -1.25
N LEU A 142 -10.49 -1.98 -0.51
CA LEU A 142 -10.27 -1.62 0.90
C LEU A 142 -10.03 -2.87 1.77
N GLY A 143 -10.67 -4.00 1.48
CA GLY A 143 -10.39 -5.27 2.12
C GLY A 143 -8.96 -5.75 1.85
N PHE A 144 -8.50 -5.69 0.60
CA PHE A 144 -7.12 -6.03 0.23
C PHE A 144 -6.09 -5.03 0.76
N LEU A 145 -6.48 -3.79 1.01
CA LEU A 145 -5.58 -2.76 1.55
C LEU A 145 -4.94 -3.20 2.87
N VAL A 146 -5.60 -4.00 3.68
CA VAL A 146 -5.05 -4.52 4.96
C VAL A 146 -3.71 -5.24 4.74
N PHE A 147 -3.55 -5.93 3.61
CA PHE A 147 -2.31 -6.65 3.28
C PHE A 147 -1.22 -5.71 2.74
N PHE A 148 -1.58 -4.67 2.00
CA PHE A 148 -0.62 -3.74 1.39
C PHE A 148 -0.31 -2.52 2.26
N ALA A 149 -1.24 -2.15 3.16
CA ALA A 149 -1.09 -0.99 4.04
C ALA A 149 0.22 -0.99 4.84
N PRO A 150 0.68 -2.10 5.43
CA PRO A 150 1.95 -2.12 6.16
C PRO A 150 3.13 -1.71 5.29
N THR A 151 3.24 -2.25 4.05
CA THR A 151 4.32 -1.90 3.12
C THR A 151 4.29 -0.41 2.77
N LEU A 152 3.12 0.12 2.41
CA LEU A 152 2.96 1.54 2.06
C LEU A 152 3.27 2.46 3.25
N LEU A 153 2.79 2.11 4.44
CA LEU A 153 3.13 2.84 5.68
C LEU A 153 4.63 2.79 5.97
N GLY A 154 5.28 1.65 5.75
CA GLY A 154 6.73 1.50 5.87
C GLY A 154 7.48 2.49 4.98
N VAL A 155 7.10 2.59 3.69
CA VAL A 155 7.67 3.56 2.74
C VAL A 155 7.43 5.00 3.21
N PHE A 156 6.22 5.32 3.69
CA PHE A 156 5.89 6.66 4.20
C PHE A 156 6.69 7.01 5.45
N LEU A 157 6.96 6.04 6.33
CA LEU A 157 7.79 6.25 7.51
C LEU A 157 9.26 6.48 7.15
N PHE A 158 9.78 5.81 6.13
CA PHE A 158 11.11 6.12 5.59
C PHE A 158 11.16 7.54 5.03
N GLY A 159 10.16 7.95 4.24
CA GLY A 159 10.04 9.32 3.75
C GLY A 159 9.98 10.36 4.89
N ALA A 160 9.21 10.07 5.94
CA ALA A 160 9.12 10.92 7.13
C ALA A 160 10.46 10.98 7.88
N TRP A 161 11.18 9.87 7.98
CA TRP A 161 12.52 9.84 8.59
C TRP A 161 13.52 10.66 7.79
N PHE A 162 13.62 10.51 6.49
CA PHE A 162 14.50 11.29 5.62
C PHE A 162 14.27 12.80 5.78
N MET A 163 13.02 13.22 5.90
CA MET A 163 12.69 14.63 6.10
C MET A 163 13.04 15.13 7.51
N ARG A 164 12.63 14.38 8.54
CA ARG A 164 12.79 14.80 9.95
C ARG A 164 14.21 14.66 10.47
N SER A 165 15.03 13.78 9.88
CA SER A 165 16.45 13.64 10.18
C SER A 165 17.32 14.76 9.56
N GLY A 166 16.75 15.54 8.63
CA GLY A 166 17.52 16.53 7.88
C GLY A 166 18.31 15.97 6.70
N THR A 167 18.32 14.65 6.50
CA THR A 167 19.11 13.96 5.46
C THR A 167 18.84 14.51 4.05
N ILE A 168 17.59 14.85 3.74
CA ILE A 168 17.25 15.44 2.44
C ILE A 168 17.64 16.92 2.36
N ARG A 169 17.56 17.65 3.48
CA ARG A 169 17.90 19.09 3.50
C ARG A 169 19.39 19.32 3.23
N ASP A 170 20.23 18.43 3.75
CA ASP A 170 21.68 18.43 3.50
C ASP A 170 22.07 17.17 2.71
N SER A 171 21.56 17.08 1.49
CA SER A 171 21.81 15.94 0.61
C SER A 171 23.28 15.82 0.20
N ALA A 172 24.01 16.95 0.15
CA ALA A 172 25.42 16.98 -0.19
C ALA A 172 26.27 16.26 0.87
N ALA A 173 26.01 16.50 2.16
CA ALA A 173 26.69 15.80 3.25
C ALA A 173 26.34 14.31 3.32
N HIS A 174 25.17 13.91 2.78
CA HIS A 174 24.67 12.53 2.82
C HIS A 174 24.83 11.78 1.49
N LEU A 175 25.62 12.31 0.53
CA LEU A 175 25.90 11.67 -0.75
C LEU A 175 26.37 10.20 -0.65
N PRO A 176 27.25 9.82 0.31
CA PRO A 176 27.66 8.42 0.48
C PRO A 176 26.47 7.51 0.80
N LEU A 177 25.52 7.95 1.64
CA LEU A 177 24.30 7.22 1.96
C LEU A 177 23.45 6.99 0.72
N PHE A 178 23.18 8.05 -0.07
CA PHE A 178 22.37 7.96 -1.28
C PHE A 178 23.02 7.07 -2.33
N ARG A 179 24.35 7.14 -2.51
CA ARG A 179 25.09 6.23 -3.39
C ARG A 179 24.97 4.78 -2.95
N ARG A 180 25.08 4.52 -1.64
CA ARG A 180 24.92 3.17 -1.09
C ARG A 180 23.52 2.63 -1.30
N LEU A 181 22.48 3.42 -0.99
CA LEU A 181 21.09 3.04 -1.20
C LEU A 181 20.80 2.75 -2.68
N ARG A 182 21.29 3.62 -3.58
CA ARG A 182 21.20 3.39 -5.03
C ARG A 182 21.84 2.08 -5.44
N ASN A 183 23.10 1.85 -5.03
CA ASN A 183 23.85 0.66 -5.43
C ASN A 183 23.20 -0.62 -4.90
N ILE A 184 22.69 -0.61 -3.67
CA ILE A 184 21.93 -1.75 -3.11
C ILE A 184 20.62 -1.93 -3.87
N GLY A 185 19.87 -0.85 -4.11
CA GLY A 185 18.59 -0.91 -4.83
C GLY A 185 18.75 -1.47 -6.24
N PHE A 186 19.70 -0.98 -7.03
CA PHE A 186 19.96 -1.49 -8.36
C PHE A 186 20.63 -2.86 -8.36
N GLY A 187 21.60 -3.10 -7.45
CA GLY A 187 22.34 -4.35 -7.38
C GLY A 187 21.50 -5.56 -6.94
N ILE A 188 20.46 -5.33 -6.16
CA ILE A 188 19.53 -6.38 -5.71
C ILE A 188 18.23 -6.33 -6.53
N GLY A 189 17.67 -5.15 -6.73
CA GLY A 189 16.36 -5.00 -7.36
C GLY A 189 16.34 -5.39 -8.83
N LEU A 190 17.34 -4.98 -9.63
CA LEU A 190 17.40 -5.34 -11.04
C LEU A 190 17.55 -6.86 -11.27
N PRO A 191 18.47 -7.58 -10.61
CA PRO A 191 18.55 -9.04 -10.77
C PRO A 191 17.27 -9.76 -10.36
N LEU A 192 16.64 -9.35 -9.26
CA LEU A 192 15.37 -9.94 -8.82
C LEU A 192 14.23 -9.67 -9.82
N MET A 193 14.16 -8.47 -10.36
CA MET A 193 13.16 -8.11 -11.37
C MET A 193 13.36 -8.91 -12.66
N LEU A 194 14.60 -9.03 -13.13
CA LEU A 194 14.94 -9.84 -14.33
C LEU A 194 14.65 -11.32 -14.10
N TRP A 195 14.98 -11.83 -12.92
CA TRP A 195 14.65 -13.20 -12.52
C TRP A 195 13.13 -13.43 -12.53
N SER A 196 12.36 -12.53 -11.93
CA SER A 196 10.89 -12.60 -11.91
C SER A 196 10.32 -12.57 -13.33
N ALA A 197 10.80 -11.68 -14.19
CA ALA A 197 10.38 -11.61 -15.59
C ALA A 197 10.73 -12.87 -16.40
N TRP A 198 11.86 -13.50 -16.10
CA TRP A 198 12.24 -14.76 -16.74
C TRP A 198 11.36 -15.93 -16.30
N THR A 199 11.11 -16.04 -14.99
CA THR A 199 10.35 -17.18 -14.42
C THR A 199 8.84 -17.07 -14.64
N HIS A 200 8.32 -15.88 -14.94
CA HIS A 200 6.89 -15.61 -15.17
C HIS A 200 6.67 -14.87 -16.51
N PRO A 201 7.04 -15.47 -17.67
CA PRO A 201 6.95 -14.80 -18.98
C PRO A 201 5.52 -14.52 -19.45
N THR A 202 4.51 -15.04 -18.75
CA THR A 202 3.08 -14.97 -19.15
C THR A 202 2.27 -13.96 -18.38
N MET A 203 2.88 -12.99 -17.70
CA MET A 203 2.13 -11.81 -17.27
C MET A 203 1.79 -10.94 -18.51
N SER A 204 0.85 -11.42 -19.34
CA SER A 204 0.14 -10.57 -20.28
C SER A 204 -0.74 -9.63 -19.45
N PHE A 205 -0.41 -8.35 -19.48
CA PHE A 205 -1.23 -7.27 -18.96
C PHE A 205 -2.53 -7.13 -19.77
#